data_c6ceee0307d994187edcf7874592593d
#
_entry.id   c6ceee0307d994187edcf7874592593d
#
_cell.length_a   1.000
_cell.length_b   1.000
_cell.length_c   1.000
_cell.angle_alpha   90.00
_cell.angle_beta   90.00
_cell.angle_gamma   90.00
#
_symmetry.space_group_name_H-M   'P 1'
#
loop_
_entity.id
_entity.type
_entity.pdbx_description
1 polymer ?
#
loop_
_entity_poly.entity_id
_entity_poly.type
_entity_poly.pdbx_seq_one_letter_code
_entity_poly.pdbx_strand_id
1 'polypeptide(L)'
;MPHVILLHGLHMHAWAMKPFAVLLKEQGFTVDTFGYYSVWQTLPQHAAALNRFVETGRYGGGPLHFVGHSLGGLVLRHFAAAHPDKVSGRIVTLGTPHCGSMAAERVRSMGLGTPLLGGSYRYALDGAAPSLPSGIELGSIAGSKPQGLGRMLGLHGSQDGTVLVGETRCPGMGGHIVL
;
A
#
# COMPACT_ATOMS: atom_id res chain seq x y z
N MET A 1 -9.92 17.00 -14.11
CA MET A 1 -10.38 15.61 -13.90
C MET A 1 -9.65 15.06 -12.69
N PRO A 2 -10.26 14.21 -11.87
CA PRO A 2 -9.56 13.58 -10.75
C PRO A 2 -8.45 12.65 -11.26
N HIS A 3 -7.31 12.66 -10.58
CA HIS A 3 -6.13 11.88 -10.94
C HIS A 3 -5.83 10.83 -9.87
N VAL A 4 -5.42 9.63 -10.27
CA VAL A 4 -5.10 8.53 -9.36
C VAL A 4 -3.69 8.03 -9.63
N ILE A 5 -2.88 7.91 -8.59
CA ILE A 5 -1.57 7.27 -8.64
C ILE A 5 -1.67 5.89 -7.96
N LEU A 6 -1.26 4.85 -8.70
CA LEU A 6 -1.31 3.46 -8.24
C LEU A 6 0.07 2.99 -7.80
N LEU A 7 0.13 2.31 -6.65
CA LEU A 7 1.35 1.71 -6.08
C LEU A 7 1.17 0.19 -5.94
N HIS A 8 2.15 -0.56 -6.40
CA HIS A 8 2.17 -2.03 -6.32
C HIS A 8 2.65 -2.55 -4.96
N GLY A 9 2.55 -3.86 -4.74
CA GLY A 9 2.99 -4.57 -3.55
C GLY A 9 4.45 -5.03 -3.58
N LEU A 10 4.84 -5.76 -2.54
CA LEU A 10 6.15 -6.42 -2.40
C LEU A 10 6.38 -7.41 -3.56
N HIS A 11 7.59 -7.47 -4.10
CA HIS A 11 7.99 -8.30 -5.26
C HIS A 11 7.17 -8.07 -6.54
N MET A 12 6.42 -6.99 -6.61
CA MET A 12 5.66 -6.61 -7.81
C MET A 12 6.36 -5.46 -8.55
N HIS A 13 5.81 -5.12 -9.70
CA HIS A 13 6.23 -3.99 -10.53
C HIS A 13 5.01 -3.15 -10.93
N ALA A 14 5.24 -1.92 -11.40
CA ALA A 14 4.18 -1.00 -11.80
C ALA A 14 3.19 -1.61 -12.82
N TRP A 15 3.65 -2.46 -13.72
CA TRP A 15 2.81 -3.13 -14.72
C TRP A 15 1.72 -4.04 -14.12
N ALA A 16 1.94 -4.57 -12.91
CA ALA A 16 0.95 -5.38 -12.22
C ALA A 16 -0.33 -4.61 -11.86
N MET A 17 -0.24 -3.27 -11.79
CA MET A 17 -1.39 -2.40 -11.54
C MET A 17 -2.15 -2.01 -12.83
N LYS A 18 -1.67 -2.42 -14.03
CA LYS A 18 -2.32 -2.07 -15.31
C LYS A 18 -3.79 -2.48 -15.40
N PRO A 19 -4.22 -3.70 -15.01
CA PRO A 19 -5.63 -4.07 -15.08
C PRO A 19 -6.51 -3.12 -14.27
N PHE A 20 -6.05 -2.76 -13.06
CA PHE A 20 -6.77 -1.82 -12.22
C PHE A 20 -6.78 -0.39 -12.78
N ALA A 21 -5.65 0.02 -13.40
CA ALA A 21 -5.57 1.31 -14.09
C ALA A 21 -6.58 1.41 -15.25
N VAL A 22 -6.80 0.33 -16.01
CA VAL A 22 -7.79 0.29 -17.09
C VAL A 22 -9.20 0.53 -16.54
N LEU A 23 -9.57 -0.22 -15.48
CA LEU A 23 -10.89 -0.08 -14.84
C LEU A 23 -11.15 1.35 -14.34
N LEU A 24 -10.15 1.99 -13.72
CA LEU A 24 -10.29 3.37 -13.25
C LEU A 24 -10.40 4.37 -14.41
N LYS A 25 -9.67 4.16 -15.51
CA LYS A 25 -9.79 5.01 -16.72
C LYS A 25 -11.17 4.91 -17.34
N GLU A 26 -11.78 3.73 -17.36
CA GLU A 26 -13.17 3.53 -17.81
C GLU A 26 -14.18 4.29 -16.93
N GLN A 27 -13.84 4.54 -15.66
CA GLN A 27 -14.64 5.35 -14.74
C GLN A 27 -14.33 6.86 -14.82
N GLY A 28 -13.53 7.30 -15.79
CA GLY A 28 -13.24 8.71 -16.03
C GLY A 28 -12.10 9.31 -15.21
N PHE A 29 -11.26 8.48 -14.57
CA PHE A 29 -10.05 8.95 -13.89
C PHE A 29 -8.87 9.05 -14.86
N THR A 30 -8.00 10.03 -14.63
CA THR A 30 -6.64 9.98 -15.17
C THR A 30 -5.79 9.13 -14.23
N VAL A 31 -4.97 8.21 -14.77
CA VAL A 31 -4.28 7.23 -13.92
C VAL A 31 -2.82 7.08 -14.33
N ASP A 32 -1.95 7.23 -13.35
CA ASP A 32 -0.53 6.88 -13.43
C ASP A 32 -0.18 5.72 -12.50
N THR A 33 0.90 5.01 -12.80
CA THR A 33 1.44 3.94 -11.97
C THR A 33 2.84 4.30 -11.52
N PHE A 34 3.08 4.30 -10.22
CA PHE A 34 4.39 4.52 -9.63
C PHE A 34 5.12 3.19 -9.44
N GLY A 35 6.30 3.05 -10.05
CA GLY A 35 7.17 1.88 -9.90
C GLY A 35 8.31 2.15 -8.94
N TYR A 36 8.60 1.17 -8.08
CA TYR A 36 9.70 1.23 -7.12
C TYR A 36 10.28 -0.16 -6.84
N TYR A 37 11.52 -0.23 -6.36
CA TYR A 37 12.21 -1.49 -6.04
C TYR A 37 11.89 -1.91 -4.61
N SER A 38 10.76 -2.60 -4.43
CA SER A 38 10.12 -2.88 -3.15
C SER A 38 10.98 -3.61 -2.09
N VAL A 39 12.06 -4.27 -2.47
CA VAL A 39 12.96 -5.02 -1.55
C VAL A 39 14.23 -4.23 -1.20
N TRP A 40 14.74 -3.41 -2.13
CA TRP A 40 16.08 -2.81 -2.03
C TRP A 40 16.14 -1.55 -1.16
N GLN A 41 15.03 -0.87 -0.96
CA GLN A 41 14.95 0.40 -0.26
C GLN A 41 13.97 0.34 0.92
N THR A 42 14.12 1.27 1.85
CA THR A 42 13.19 1.44 2.98
C THR A 42 11.93 2.20 2.55
N LEU A 43 10.88 2.12 3.34
CA LEU A 43 9.63 2.84 3.06
C LEU A 43 9.79 4.37 3.05
N PRO A 44 10.55 5.00 3.95
CA PRO A 44 10.85 6.42 3.83
C PRO A 44 11.53 6.80 2.51
N GLN A 45 12.43 5.95 1.98
CA GLN A 45 13.06 6.18 0.69
C GLN A 45 12.06 6.05 -0.47
N HIS A 46 11.14 5.08 -0.40
CA HIS A 46 10.05 4.96 -1.38
C HIS A 46 9.10 6.16 -1.32
N ALA A 47 8.75 6.63 -0.13
CA ALA A 47 7.94 7.83 0.05
C ALA A 47 8.61 9.08 -0.54
N ALA A 48 9.91 9.26 -0.33
CA ALA A 48 10.69 10.34 -0.93
C ALA A 48 10.76 10.24 -2.46
N ALA A 49 10.87 9.02 -3.00
CA ALA A 49 10.82 8.80 -4.46
C ALA A 49 9.43 9.10 -5.03
N LEU A 50 8.36 8.72 -4.32
CA LEU A 50 6.99 9.07 -4.68
C LEU A 50 6.78 10.58 -4.66
N ASN A 51 7.34 11.30 -3.68
CA ASN A 51 7.25 12.76 -3.64
C ASN A 51 7.86 13.39 -4.90
N ARG A 52 9.06 12.96 -5.31
CA ARG A 52 9.68 13.45 -6.54
C ARG A 52 8.82 13.15 -7.77
N PHE A 53 8.21 11.96 -7.82
CA PHE A 53 7.29 11.58 -8.90
C PHE A 53 6.07 12.51 -8.94
N VAL A 54 5.48 12.81 -7.78
CA VAL A 54 4.35 13.75 -7.65
C VAL A 54 4.76 15.16 -8.05
N GLU A 55 5.92 15.64 -7.65
CA GLU A 55 6.41 17.00 -7.99
C GLU A 55 6.67 17.19 -9.49
N THR A 56 7.08 16.13 -10.18
CA THR A 56 7.34 16.17 -11.63
C THR A 56 6.10 15.91 -12.48
N GLY A 57 5.02 15.40 -11.88
CA GLY A 57 3.77 15.08 -12.56
C GLY A 57 2.95 16.32 -12.93
N ARG A 58 2.06 16.16 -13.90
CA ARG A 58 1.10 17.19 -14.34
C ARG A 58 -0.32 16.71 -14.08
N TYR A 59 -0.92 17.11 -12.98
CA TYR A 59 -2.20 16.57 -12.49
C TYR A 59 -3.41 17.50 -12.72
N GLY A 60 -3.33 18.42 -13.67
CA GLY A 60 -4.47 19.17 -14.21
C GLY A 60 -5.35 19.95 -13.20
N GLY A 61 -4.86 20.24 -11.98
CA GLY A 61 -5.56 21.04 -10.97
C GLY A 61 -6.77 20.34 -10.28
N GLY A 62 -7.06 19.09 -10.59
CA GLY A 62 -8.06 18.27 -9.89
C GLY A 62 -7.49 17.59 -8.64
N PRO A 63 -8.34 16.91 -7.83
CA PRO A 63 -7.86 16.16 -6.67
C PRO A 63 -6.95 15.02 -7.09
N LEU A 64 -5.86 14.84 -6.33
CA LEU A 64 -4.89 13.77 -6.50
C LEU A 64 -5.18 12.67 -5.48
N HIS A 65 -5.63 11.52 -5.98
CA HIS A 65 -5.93 10.33 -5.20
C HIS A 65 -4.80 9.31 -5.31
N PHE A 66 -4.73 8.41 -4.34
CA PHE A 66 -3.73 7.35 -4.31
C PHE A 66 -4.38 6.00 -4.03
N VAL A 67 -3.91 4.96 -4.71
CA VAL A 67 -4.29 3.57 -4.40
C VAL A 67 -3.04 2.73 -4.20
N GLY A 68 -2.92 2.10 -3.04
CA GLY A 68 -1.81 1.24 -2.68
C GLY A 68 -2.23 -0.20 -2.48
N HIS A 69 -1.64 -1.14 -3.23
CA HIS A 69 -1.81 -2.56 -3.01
C HIS A 69 -0.76 -3.07 -2.03
N SER A 70 -1.18 -3.80 -0.98
CA SER A 70 -0.30 -4.45 0.00
C SER A 70 0.75 -3.47 0.55
N LEU A 71 2.06 -3.71 0.36
CA LEU A 71 3.15 -2.82 0.75
C LEU A 71 2.97 -1.38 0.23
N GLY A 72 2.38 -1.19 -0.95
CA GLY A 72 2.12 0.13 -1.52
C GLY A 72 1.28 1.03 -0.63
N GLY A 73 0.35 0.46 0.14
CA GLY A 73 -0.43 1.22 1.12
C GLY A 73 0.40 1.70 2.32
N LEU A 74 1.43 0.93 2.72
CA LEU A 74 2.37 1.36 3.76
C LEU A 74 3.31 2.47 3.24
N VAL A 75 3.74 2.40 1.98
CA VAL A 75 4.47 3.51 1.33
C VAL A 75 3.63 4.78 1.34
N LEU A 76 2.32 4.67 1.05
CA LEU A 76 1.40 5.81 1.09
C LEU A 76 1.24 6.39 2.50
N ARG A 77 1.26 5.59 3.55
CA ARG A 77 1.26 6.10 4.94
C ARG A 77 2.51 6.93 5.24
N HIS A 78 3.69 6.44 4.82
CA HIS A 78 4.94 7.20 4.95
C HIS A 78 4.91 8.49 4.13
N PHE A 79 4.40 8.42 2.90
CA PHE A 79 4.25 9.59 2.03
C PHE A 79 3.30 10.62 2.64
N ALA A 80 2.11 10.22 3.10
CA ALA A 80 1.14 11.11 3.72
C ALA A 80 1.67 11.74 5.02
N ALA A 81 2.43 10.98 5.82
CA ALA A 81 3.03 11.49 7.05
C ALA A 81 4.12 12.55 6.77
N ALA A 82 4.91 12.36 5.71
CA ALA A 82 5.98 13.29 5.35
C ALA A 82 5.50 14.47 4.48
N HIS A 83 4.46 14.29 3.67
CA HIS A 83 3.98 15.24 2.67
C HIS A 83 2.44 15.31 2.66
N PRO A 84 1.79 15.68 3.77
CA PRO A 84 0.32 15.70 3.85
C PRO A 84 -0.32 16.70 2.89
N ASP A 85 0.37 17.78 2.55
CA ASP A 85 -0.03 18.81 1.58
C ASP A 85 -0.14 18.29 0.14
N LYS A 86 0.53 17.18 -0.18
CA LYS A 86 0.47 16.54 -1.51
C LYS A 86 -0.73 15.62 -1.69
N VAL A 87 -1.45 15.30 -0.63
CA VAL A 87 -2.65 14.45 -0.68
C VAL A 87 -3.89 15.34 -0.70
N SER A 88 -4.27 15.81 -1.88
CA SER A 88 -5.46 16.67 -2.06
C SER A 88 -6.76 15.88 -2.28
N GLY A 89 -6.66 14.58 -2.50
CA GLY A 89 -7.76 13.64 -2.64
C GLY A 89 -7.79 12.61 -1.51
N ARG A 90 -8.06 11.34 -1.83
CA ARG A 90 -8.20 10.23 -0.89
C ARG A 90 -7.13 9.18 -1.11
N ILE A 91 -6.81 8.44 -0.05
CA ILE A 91 -5.99 7.23 -0.12
C ILE A 91 -6.91 6.02 0.00
N VAL A 92 -6.76 5.04 -0.89
CA VAL A 92 -7.41 3.73 -0.78
C VAL A 92 -6.33 2.65 -0.74
N THR A 93 -6.46 1.72 0.19
CA THR A 93 -5.51 0.61 0.33
C THR A 93 -6.20 -0.72 0.08
N LEU A 94 -5.53 -1.61 -0.63
CA LEU A 94 -6.02 -2.92 -1.03
C LEU A 94 -5.14 -3.99 -0.37
N GLY A 95 -5.67 -4.76 0.57
CA GLY A 95 -4.94 -5.81 1.28
C GLY A 95 -3.65 -5.31 1.95
N THR A 96 -3.65 -4.11 2.53
CA THR A 96 -2.47 -3.53 3.17
C THR A 96 -2.41 -3.90 4.66
N PRO A 97 -1.30 -4.50 5.15
CA PRO A 97 -1.15 -4.87 6.55
C PRO A 97 -0.73 -3.66 7.41
N HIS A 98 -1.69 -2.80 7.73
CA HIS A 98 -1.46 -1.53 8.44
C HIS A 98 -0.94 -1.71 9.89
N CYS A 99 -1.25 -2.85 10.51
CA CYS A 99 -0.84 -3.19 11.88
C CYS A 99 0.32 -4.18 11.93
N GLY A 100 1.04 -4.35 10.82
CA GLY A 100 2.09 -5.37 10.67
C GLY A 100 1.60 -6.62 9.95
N SER A 101 2.52 -7.45 9.51
CA SER A 101 2.26 -8.66 8.74
C SER A 101 2.77 -9.90 9.45
N MET A 102 1.86 -10.77 9.89
CA MET A 102 2.22 -12.08 10.45
C MET A 102 2.96 -12.96 9.43
N ALA A 103 2.62 -12.85 8.15
CA ALA A 103 3.34 -13.55 7.10
C ALA A 103 4.80 -13.10 7.02
N ALA A 104 5.05 -11.79 7.08
CA ALA A 104 6.40 -11.24 7.07
C ALA A 104 7.18 -11.63 8.33
N GLU A 105 6.54 -11.62 9.51
CA GLU A 105 7.16 -12.06 10.75
C GLU A 105 7.59 -13.53 10.70
N ARG A 106 6.76 -14.40 10.13
CA ARG A 106 7.12 -15.81 9.95
C ARG A 106 8.26 -16.02 8.97
N VAL A 107 8.26 -15.30 7.85
CA VAL A 107 9.39 -15.31 6.90
C VAL A 107 10.68 -14.88 7.61
N ARG A 108 10.61 -13.87 8.46
CA ARG A 108 11.75 -13.39 9.26
C ARG A 108 12.22 -14.44 10.27
N SER A 109 11.30 -15.09 10.99
CA SER A 109 11.62 -16.14 11.98
C SER A 109 12.27 -17.37 11.36
N MET A 110 12.04 -17.64 10.07
CA MET A 110 12.71 -18.68 9.29
C MET A 110 14.12 -18.28 8.80
N GLY A 111 14.63 -17.08 9.15
CA GLY A 111 15.90 -16.55 8.68
C GLY A 111 15.87 -16.00 7.24
N LEU A 112 14.71 -15.95 6.61
CA LEU A 112 14.53 -15.50 5.22
C LEU A 112 14.14 -14.01 5.11
N GLY A 113 14.13 -13.29 6.22
CA GLY A 113 13.68 -11.89 6.26
C GLY A 113 14.49 -10.98 5.34
N THR A 114 15.81 -11.01 5.43
CA THR A 114 16.67 -10.14 4.62
C THR A 114 16.53 -10.40 3.12
N PRO A 115 16.61 -11.63 2.60
CA PRO A 115 16.50 -11.86 1.16
C PRO A 115 15.09 -11.62 0.60
N LEU A 116 14.02 -11.83 1.38
CA LEU A 116 12.65 -11.74 0.88
C LEU A 116 11.96 -10.42 1.21
N LEU A 117 12.28 -9.78 2.33
CA LEU A 117 11.61 -8.56 2.78
C LEU A 117 12.50 -7.33 2.62
N GLY A 118 13.83 -7.52 2.75
CA GLY A 118 14.82 -6.44 2.60
C GLY A 118 14.51 -5.21 3.45
N GLY A 119 14.62 -4.03 2.85
CA GLY A 119 14.32 -2.74 3.49
C GLY A 119 12.85 -2.50 3.81
N SER A 120 11.94 -3.31 3.25
CA SER A 120 10.49 -3.14 3.43
C SER A 120 9.93 -3.73 4.72
N TYR A 121 10.74 -4.41 5.54
CA TYR A 121 10.29 -4.95 6.82
C TYR A 121 10.17 -3.87 7.89
N ARG A 122 11.25 -3.13 8.14
CA ARG A 122 11.33 -2.12 9.21
C ARG A 122 10.48 -0.89 8.88
N TYR A 123 9.79 -0.36 9.89
CA TYR A 123 8.87 0.78 9.79
C TYR A 123 7.66 0.54 8.88
N ALA A 124 7.32 -0.72 8.63
CA ALA A 124 6.24 -1.12 7.75
C ALA A 124 5.59 -2.44 8.14
N LEU A 125 6.15 -3.55 7.62
CA LEU A 125 5.63 -4.89 7.86
C LEU A 125 5.81 -5.36 9.32
N ASP A 126 6.66 -4.69 10.09
CA ASP A 126 6.80 -4.84 11.55
C ASP A 126 5.71 -4.11 12.36
N GLY A 127 4.76 -3.45 11.69
CA GLY A 127 3.68 -2.69 12.34
C GLY A 127 4.05 -1.27 12.77
N ALA A 128 5.29 -0.84 12.55
CA ALA A 128 5.78 0.48 12.95
C ALA A 128 5.58 1.58 11.89
N ALA A 129 4.62 1.40 10.97
CA ALA A 129 4.29 2.43 10.00
C ALA A 129 3.69 3.68 10.68
N PRO A 130 4.00 4.91 10.21
CA PRO A 130 3.57 6.14 10.85
C PRO A 130 2.04 6.26 10.93
N SER A 131 1.54 7.00 11.93
CA SER A 131 0.13 7.35 12.03
C SER A 131 -0.33 8.20 10.85
N LEU A 132 -1.60 8.12 10.52
CA LEU A 132 -2.20 9.01 9.52
C LEU A 132 -2.25 10.43 10.09
N PRO A 133 -1.80 11.44 9.33
CA PRO A 133 -2.02 12.83 9.70
C PRO A 133 -3.52 13.18 9.72
N SER A 134 -3.90 14.13 10.59
CA SER A 134 -5.27 14.65 10.60
C SER A 134 -5.62 15.28 9.24
N GLY A 135 -6.85 15.05 8.79
CA GLY A 135 -7.34 15.56 7.51
C GLY A 135 -7.06 14.64 6.30
N ILE A 136 -6.26 13.59 6.45
CA ILE A 136 -6.08 12.58 5.39
C ILE A 136 -7.19 11.53 5.47
N GLU A 137 -8.00 11.43 4.41
CA GLU A 137 -9.00 10.38 4.27
C GLU A 137 -8.37 9.11 3.70
N LEU A 138 -8.34 8.04 4.49
CA LEU A 138 -7.90 6.72 4.06
C LEU A 138 -9.03 5.70 4.20
N GLY A 139 -9.33 4.99 3.11
CA GLY A 139 -10.19 3.81 3.08
C GLY A 139 -9.36 2.54 2.89
N SER A 140 -9.76 1.44 3.56
CA SER A 140 -9.09 0.15 3.42
C SER A 140 -10.05 -0.92 2.91
N ILE A 141 -9.62 -1.67 1.92
CA ILE A 141 -10.33 -2.83 1.36
C ILE A 141 -9.52 -4.08 1.66
N ALA A 142 -10.15 -5.04 2.35
CA ALA A 142 -9.57 -6.33 2.68
C ALA A 142 -10.22 -7.45 1.87
N GLY A 143 -9.43 -8.42 1.42
CA GLY A 143 -9.93 -9.68 0.89
C GLY A 143 -10.16 -10.70 2.02
N SER A 144 -11.22 -11.49 1.93
CA SER A 144 -11.54 -12.56 2.90
C SER A 144 -11.38 -13.97 2.33
N LYS A 145 -11.18 -14.11 1.03
CA LYS A 145 -11.03 -15.42 0.37
C LYS A 145 -9.57 -15.86 0.38
N PRO A 146 -9.23 -16.97 1.05
CA PRO A 146 -7.87 -17.45 1.19
C PRO A 146 -7.33 -17.99 -0.15
N GLN A 147 -6.68 -17.15 -0.93
CA GLN A 147 -5.99 -17.51 -2.17
C GLN A 147 -4.50 -17.22 -2.01
N GLY A 148 -3.65 -18.26 -1.98
CA GLY A 148 -2.20 -18.08 -1.95
C GLY A 148 -1.46 -18.77 -0.80
N LEU A 149 -0.26 -18.27 -0.50
CA LEU A 149 0.72 -18.88 0.43
C LEU A 149 0.32 -18.81 1.91
N GLY A 150 -0.71 -18.07 2.28
CA GLY A 150 -1.10 -17.86 3.68
C GLY A 150 -1.39 -19.16 4.44
N ARG A 151 -2.01 -20.16 3.80
CA ARG A 151 -2.21 -21.49 4.41
C ARG A 151 -0.89 -22.22 4.66
N MET A 152 0.07 -22.12 3.73
CA MET A 152 1.40 -22.73 3.90
C MET A 152 2.20 -22.03 5.02
N LEU A 153 2.00 -20.74 5.21
CA LEU A 153 2.58 -19.97 6.30
C LEU A 153 1.81 -20.13 7.62
N GLY A 154 0.77 -20.98 7.66
CA GLY A 154 -0.02 -21.25 8.86
C GLY A 154 -0.79 -20.06 9.38
N LEU A 155 -1.22 -19.14 8.51
CA LEU A 155 -2.11 -18.06 8.87
C LEU A 155 -3.52 -18.63 9.11
N HIS A 156 -4.07 -18.36 10.29
CA HIS A 156 -5.41 -18.76 10.67
C HIS A 156 -6.32 -17.53 10.76
N GLY A 157 -7.51 -17.61 10.16
CA GLY A 157 -8.50 -16.53 10.16
C GLY A 157 -8.88 -16.06 8.75
N SER A 158 -9.74 -15.05 8.68
CA SER A 158 -10.15 -14.44 7.42
C SER A 158 -8.99 -13.66 6.81
N GLN A 159 -8.59 -14.01 5.58
CA GLN A 159 -7.40 -13.50 4.91
C GLN A 159 -7.57 -13.56 3.38
N ASP A 160 -6.78 -12.76 2.65
CA ASP A 160 -6.71 -12.79 1.19
C ASP A 160 -5.67 -13.79 0.62
N GLY A 161 -4.98 -14.53 1.49
CA GLY A 161 -3.91 -15.46 1.16
C GLY A 161 -2.53 -15.02 1.64
N THR A 162 -2.35 -13.78 2.10
CA THR A 162 -1.10 -13.25 2.65
C THR A 162 -1.31 -12.28 3.80
N VAL A 163 -2.45 -11.58 3.84
CA VAL A 163 -2.77 -10.55 4.82
C VAL A 163 -4.06 -10.92 5.53
N LEU A 164 -4.06 -10.90 6.85
CA LEU A 164 -5.26 -11.09 7.66
C LEU A 164 -6.16 -9.84 7.60
N VAL A 165 -7.47 -10.03 7.57
CA VAL A 165 -8.44 -8.92 7.60
C VAL A 165 -8.19 -7.98 8.79
N GLY A 166 -7.80 -8.51 9.95
CA GLY A 166 -7.46 -7.71 11.14
C GLY A 166 -6.24 -6.81 10.92
N GLU A 167 -5.25 -7.24 10.12
CA GLU A 167 -4.06 -6.46 9.82
C GLU A 167 -4.34 -5.25 8.91
N THR A 168 -5.45 -5.28 8.16
CA THR A 168 -5.80 -4.20 7.21
C THR A 168 -6.47 -2.99 7.88
N ARG A 169 -6.67 -3.00 9.18
CA ARG A 169 -7.21 -1.88 9.92
C ARG A 169 -6.11 -0.88 10.31
N CYS A 170 -6.43 0.40 10.21
CA CYS A 170 -5.55 1.50 10.58
C CYS A 170 -6.29 2.48 11.48
N PRO A 171 -5.73 2.90 12.61
CA PRO A 171 -6.32 3.97 13.42
C PRO A 171 -6.51 5.24 12.59
N GLY A 172 -7.67 5.87 12.70
CA GLY A 172 -8.00 7.11 11.98
C GLY A 172 -8.47 6.92 10.53
N MET A 173 -8.59 5.67 10.03
CA MET A 173 -9.16 5.46 8.69
C MET A 173 -10.66 5.81 8.64
N GLY A 174 -11.10 6.37 7.49
CA GLY A 174 -12.48 6.77 7.26
C GLY A 174 -13.44 5.62 6.91
N GLY A 175 -12.92 4.45 6.50
CA GLY A 175 -13.74 3.29 6.14
C GLY A 175 -12.94 2.01 5.96
N HIS A 176 -13.62 0.87 6.19
CA HIS A 176 -13.05 -0.47 5.99
C HIS A 176 -14.10 -1.38 5.36
N ILE A 177 -13.75 -2.00 4.23
CA ILE A 177 -14.61 -2.93 3.49
C ILE A 177 -13.91 -4.29 3.40
N VAL A 178 -14.68 -5.36 3.59
CA VAL A 178 -14.21 -6.74 3.44
C VAL A 178 -14.98 -7.39 2.27
N LEU A 179 -14.24 -7.98 1.31
CA LEU A 179 -14.76 -8.60 0.10
C LEU A 179 -14.55 -10.11 0.11
#